data_df152e3405ee757bd5030d956911e7a4
#
_entry.id   df152e3405ee757bd5030d956911e7a4
#
_cell.length_a   1.000
_cell.length_b   1.000
_cell.length_c   1.000
_cell.angle_alpha   90.00
_cell.angle_beta   90.00
_cell.angle_gamma   90.00
#
_symmetry.space_group_name_H-M   'P 1'
#
loop_
_entity.id
_entity.type
_entity.pdbx_description
1 polymer ?
#
loop_
_entity_poly.entity_id
_entity_poly.type
_entity_poly.pdbx_seq_one_letter_code
_entity_poly.pdbx_strand_id
1 'polypeptide(L)'
;MKRILITGAASGLGLALAKKYASEGWSVCIADIQDEEGIKVAAHLNEEYANDCFFQHLDITSDTQWRELVALISERWQGLDALINNAGVGASGDIDTFSIEDFQWTVDINLMGAVKGCHVCVPLLKESKGLLINVASMAGLLHMGSMSAYNVSKAGMVAFSEGLLSELDPYGVKVSVVCPTFFQSNLATRMRSDNPDAAKIAARLHAGTGITAESIATIVYNDSRIGKHCILAGTRFSDRTIWRLKRFLPASYLSMMKSNARIQFADKNPSYRERGIFERVLRSIRARIL
;
A
#
# COMPACT_ATOMS: atom_id res chain seq x y z
N MET A 1 7.50 -21.66 -15.94
CA MET A 1 7.32 -20.20 -15.89
C MET A 1 6.80 -19.87 -14.50
N LYS A 2 7.24 -18.78 -13.87
CA LYS A 2 6.73 -18.37 -12.54
C LYS A 2 5.42 -17.64 -12.68
N ARG A 3 4.53 -17.80 -11.70
CA ARG A 3 3.12 -17.38 -11.73
C ARG A 3 2.85 -16.44 -10.55
N ILE A 4 2.24 -15.30 -10.84
CA ILE A 4 1.96 -14.29 -9.82
C ILE A 4 0.52 -13.80 -9.90
N LEU A 5 -0.12 -13.65 -8.76
CA LEU A 5 -1.40 -12.99 -8.58
C LEU A 5 -1.18 -11.60 -8.01
N ILE A 6 -1.73 -10.56 -8.64
CA ILE A 6 -1.64 -9.17 -8.19
C ILE A 6 -3.04 -8.58 -8.07
N THR A 7 -3.43 -8.15 -6.86
CA THR A 7 -4.71 -7.49 -6.64
C THR A 7 -4.63 -5.98 -6.91
N GLY A 8 -5.70 -5.39 -7.45
CA GLY A 8 -5.71 -3.98 -7.85
C GLY A 8 -4.76 -3.71 -9.03
N ALA A 9 -4.64 -4.68 -9.95
CA ALA A 9 -3.62 -4.67 -10.99
C ALA A 9 -4.04 -3.98 -12.30
N ALA A 10 -5.29 -3.52 -12.42
CA ALA A 10 -5.75 -2.79 -13.60
C ALA A 10 -5.25 -1.33 -13.66
N SER A 11 -4.72 -0.76 -12.56
CA SER A 11 -4.27 0.63 -12.53
C SER A 11 -3.14 0.88 -11.52
N GLY A 12 -2.53 2.08 -11.58
CA GLY A 12 -1.60 2.59 -10.58
C GLY A 12 -0.40 1.69 -10.30
N LEU A 13 -0.09 1.46 -9.02
CA LEU A 13 1.05 0.61 -8.62
C LEU A 13 0.85 -0.85 -9.02
N GLY A 14 -0.38 -1.38 -8.93
CA GLY A 14 -0.67 -2.75 -9.34
C GLY A 14 -0.37 -2.99 -10.80
N LEU A 15 -0.75 -2.07 -11.68
CA LEU A 15 -0.41 -2.12 -13.11
C LEU A 15 1.10 -2.06 -13.34
N ALA A 16 1.81 -1.16 -12.65
CA ALA A 16 3.27 -1.07 -12.75
C ALA A 16 3.97 -2.35 -12.27
N LEU A 17 3.46 -2.97 -11.21
CA LEU A 17 3.92 -4.28 -10.73
C LEU A 17 3.65 -5.37 -11.77
N ALA A 18 2.43 -5.43 -12.34
CA ALA A 18 2.06 -6.40 -13.36
C ALA A 18 3.00 -6.31 -14.58
N LYS A 19 3.23 -5.09 -15.09
CA LYS A 19 4.19 -4.83 -16.18
C LYS A 19 5.61 -5.28 -15.80
N LYS A 20 6.07 -4.93 -14.60
CA LYS A 20 7.42 -5.29 -14.15
C LYS A 20 7.60 -6.80 -14.05
N TYR A 21 6.65 -7.53 -13.45
CA TYR A 21 6.75 -8.99 -13.36
C TYR A 21 6.62 -9.66 -14.72
N ALA A 22 5.73 -9.20 -15.60
CA ALA A 22 5.60 -9.72 -16.96
C ALA A 22 6.89 -9.53 -17.79
N SER A 23 7.53 -8.35 -17.71
CA SER A 23 8.81 -8.08 -18.39
C SER A 23 9.97 -8.95 -17.90
N GLU A 24 9.83 -9.57 -16.72
CA GLU A 24 10.80 -10.50 -16.13
C GLU A 24 10.40 -11.97 -16.35
N GLY A 25 9.47 -12.22 -17.27
CA GLY A 25 9.08 -13.57 -17.72
C GLY A 25 8.11 -14.29 -16.80
N TRP A 26 7.31 -13.55 -15.97
CA TRP A 26 6.27 -14.15 -15.14
C TRP A 26 4.93 -14.17 -15.84
N SER A 27 4.16 -15.23 -15.66
CA SER A 27 2.72 -15.23 -15.93
C SER A 27 1.99 -14.44 -14.85
N VAL A 28 1.10 -13.52 -15.23
CA VAL A 28 0.45 -12.58 -14.31
C VAL A 28 -1.06 -12.74 -14.34
N CYS A 29 -1.66 -13.02 -13.20
CA CYS A 29 -3.08 -12.86 -12.99
C CYS A 29 -3.36 -11.42 -12.52
N ILE A 30 -4.06 -10.67 -13.34
CA ILE A 30 -4.55 -9.31 -13.08
C ILE A 30 -5.89 -9.43 -12.37
N ALA A 31 -5.93 -9.25 -11.06
CA ALA A 31 -7.17 -9.32 -10.29
C ALA A 31 -7.63 -7.91 -9.89
N ASP A 32 -8.79 -7.48 -10.36
CA ASP A 32 -9.32 -6.13 -10.13
C ASP A 32 -10.85 -6.12 -10.27
N ILE A 33 -11.50 -5.08 -9.77
CA ILE A 33 -12.94 -4.82 -10.01
C ILE A 33 -13.19 -4.05 -11.31
N GLN A 34 -12.16 -3.59 -12.00
CA GLN A 34 -12.22 -2.82 -13.24
C GLN A 34 -12.07 -3.77 -14.45
N ASP A 35 -13.18 -4.35 -14.90
CA ASP A 35 -13.18 -5.40 -15.91
C ASP A 35 -12.55 -4.95 -17.24
N GLU A 36 -13.02 -3.85 -17.79
CA GLU A 36 -12.54 -3.35 -19.08
C GLU A 36 -11.04 -3.06 -19.08
N GLU A 37 -10.56 -2.39 -18.01
CA GLU A 37 -9.15 -2.03 -17.88
C GLU A 37 -8.28 -3.27 -17.64
N GLY A 38 -8.75 -4.20 -16.79
CA GLY A 38 -8.03 -5.43 -16.48
C GLY A 38 -7.86 -6.33 -17.71
N ILE A 39 -8.91 -6.48 -18.53
CA ILE A 39 -8.87 -7.22 -19.80
C ILE A 39 -7.84 -6.60 -20.76
N LYS A 40 -7.86 -5.27 -20.93
CA LYS A 40 -6.90 -4.55 -21.78
C LYS A 40 -5.45 -4.76 -21.30
N VAL A 41 -5.23 -4.70 -19.98
CA VAL A 41 -3.90 -4.94 -19.38
C VAL A 41 -3.43 -6.35 -19.69
N ALA A 42 -4.25 -7.36 -19.47
CA ALA A 42 -3.88 -8.76 -19.75
C ALA A 42 -3.52 -8.98 -21.22
N ALA A 43 -4.35 -8.45 -22.13
CA ALA A 43 -4.10 -8.54 -23.57
C ALA A 43 -2.77 -7.88 -23.98
N HIS A 44 -2.51 -6.66 -23.49
CA HIS A 44 -1.29 -5.93 -23.76
C HIS A 44 -0.03 -6.65 -23.23
N LEU A 45 -0.08 -7.22 -22.00
CA LEU A 45 1.05 -7.95 -21.45
C LEU A 45 1.36 -9.24 -22.23
N ASN A 46 0.34 -9.93 -22.75
CA ASN A 46 0.52 -11.10 -23.58
C ASN A 46 1.14 -10.75 -24.94
N GLU A 47 0.69 -9.63 -25.55
CA GLU A 47 1.23 -9.14 -26.81
C GLU A 47 2.71 -8.71 -26.68
N GLU A 48 3.03 -7.99 -25.61
CA GLU A 48 4.36 -7.41 -25.41
C GLU A 48 5.41 -8.43 -24.95
N TYR A 49 5.02 -9.38 -24.06
CA TYR A 49 5.98 -10.28 -23.38
C TYR A 49 5.78 -11.77 -23.70
N ALA A 50 4.78 -12.13 -24.49
CA ALA A 50 4.45 -13.52 -24.83
C ALA A 50 4.27 -14.45 -23.60
N ASN A 51 3.76 -13.92 -22.50
CA ASN A 51 3.51 -14.65 -21.26
C ASN A 51 2.04 -15.14 -21.21
N ASP A 52 1.72 -16.04 -20.25
CA ASP A 52 0.35 -16.43 -19.96
C ASP A 52 -0.25 -15.48 -18.90
N CYS A 53 -0.67 -14.26 -19.33
CA CYS A 53 -1.35 -13.29 -18.49
C CYS A 53 -2.85 -13.37 -18.69
N PHE A 54 -3.64 -13.26 -17.62
CA PHE A 54 -5.10 -13.20 -17.72
C PHE A 54 -5.69 -12.24 -16.67
N PHE A 55 -6.89 -11.77 -16.98
CA PHE A 55 -7.68 -10.97 -16.05
C PHE A 55 -8.72 -11.85 -15.35
N GLN A 56 -8.96 -11.57 -14.08
CA GLN A 56 -10.07 -12.11 -13.31
C GLN A 56 -10.71 -11.01 -12.46
N HIS A 57 -12.03 -10.84 -12.59
CA HIS A 57 -12.77 -9.97 -11.70
C HIS A 57 -12.63 -10.42 -10.26
N LEU A 58 -12.25 -9.51 -9.38
CA LEU A 58 -12.10 -9.77 -7.96
C LEU A 58 -12.45 -8.55 -7.11
N ASP A 59 -13.57 -8.63 -6.39
CA ASP A 59 -13.77 -7.85 -5.19
C ASP A 59 -13.08 -8.57 -4.03
N ILE A 60 -11.98 -7.99 -3.54
CA ILE A 60 -11.17 -8.58 -2.46
C ILE A 60 -11.92 -8.71 -1.13
N THR A 61 -13.09 -8.08 -0.98
CA THR A 61 -13.96 -8.24 0.19
C THR A 61 -14.84 -9.49 0.11
N SER A 62 -14.94 -10.15 -1.06
CA SER A 62 -15.76 -11.33 -1.32
C SER A 62 -15.00 -12.63 -1.11
N ASP A 63 -15.39 -13.41 -0.09
CA ASP A 63 -14.81 -14.75 0.15
C ASP A 63 -15.09 -15.75 -0.97
N THR A 64 -16.24 -15.60 -1.65
CA THR A 64 -16.63 -16.46 -2.76
C THR A 64 -15.74 -16.23 -3.95
N GLN A 65 -15.55 -14.97 -4.37
CA GLN A 65 -14.70 -14.64 -5.51
C GLN A 65 -13.21 -15.01 -5.26
N TRP A 66 -12.72 -14.91 -4.03
CA TRP A 66 -11.40 -15.39 -3.69
C TRP A 66 -11.24 -16.90 -3.90
N ARG A 67 -12.23 -17.71 -3.47
CA ARG A 67 -12.22 -19.17 -3.68
C ARG A 67 -12.30 -19.54 -5.17
N GLU A 68 -13.15 -18.88 -5.93
CA GLU A 68 -13.28 -19.05 -7.39
C GLU A 68 -11.96 -18.72 -8.09
N LEU A 69 -11.32 -17.62 -7.74
CA LEU A 69 -10.01 -17.24 -8.30
C LEU A 69 -8.93 -18.27 -8.01
N VAL A 70 -8.83 -18.77 -6.78
CA VAL A 70 -7.82 -19.80 -6.44
C VAL A 70 -8.08 -21.10 -7.15
N ALA A 71 -9.35 -21.51 -7.33
CA ALA A 71 -9.72 -22.68 -8.13
C ALA A 71 -9.28 -22.51 -9.61
N LEU A 72 -9.56 -21.35 -10.21
CA LEU A 72 -9.12 -21.03 -11.57
C LEU A 72 -7.58 -21.05 -11.72
N ILE A 73 -6.84 -20.48 -10.75
CA ILE A 73 -5.37 -20.50 -10.76
C ILE A 73 -4.85 -21.94 -10.67
N SER A 74 -5.47 -22.76 -9.82
CA SER A 74 -5.08 -24.16 -9.65
C SER A 74 -5.35 -24.99 -10.90
N GLU A 75 -6.47 -24.76 -11.59
CA GLU A 75 -6.80 -25.40 -12.85
C GLU A 75 -5.86 -24.98 -13.99
N ARG A 76 -5.68 -23.65 -14.17
CA ARG A 76 -4.91 -23.08 -15.29
C ARG A 76 -3.40 -23.24 -15.11
N TRP A 77 -2.89 -22.99 -13.92
CA TRP A 77 -1.46 -22.91 -13.66
C TRP A 77 -0.90 -24.02 -12.78
N GLN A 78 -1.75 -24.80 -12.13
CA GLN A 78 -1.36 -25.88 -11.21
C GLN A 78 -0.47 -25.39 -10.06
N GLY A 79 -0.66 -24.14 -9.61
CA GLY A 79 0.04 -23.55 -8.47
C GLY A 79 0.27 -22.05 -8.61
N LEU A 80 0.86 -21.44 -7.58
CA LEU A 80 1.12 -20.00 -7.49
C LEU A 80 2.51 -19.78 -6.86
N ASP A 81 3.34 -18.95 -7.48
CA ASP A 81 4.70 -18.67 -7.00
C ASP A 81 4.81 -17.33 -6.25
N ALA A 82 3.85 -16.41 -6.47
CA ALA A 82 3.80 -15.16 -5.74
C ALA A 82 2.37 -14.61 -5.60
N LEU A 83 2.10 -13.95 -4.46
CA LEU A 83 0.91 -13.14 -4.23
C LEU A 83 1.34 -11.71 -3.88
N ILE A 84 0.77 -10.71 -4.58
CA ILE A 84 0.86 -9.31 -4.17
C ILE A 84 -0.52 -8.80 -3.80
N ASN A 85 -0.75 -8.59 -2.51
CA ASN A 85 -1.90 -7.87 -1.97
C ASN A 85 -1.64 -6.37 -2.10
N ASN A 86 -2.07 -5.79 -3.23
CA ASN A 86 -1.85 -4.38 -3.54
C ASN A 86 -3.15 -3.56 -3.55
N ALA A 87 -4.30 -4.16 -3.83
CA ALA A 87 -5.58 -3.44 -3.85
C ALA A 87 -5.80 -2.65 -2.55
N GLY A 88 -6.29 -1.42 -2.69
CA GLY A 88 -6.51 -0.56 -1.54
C GLY A 88 -7.11 0.78 -1.92
N VAL A 89 -7.61 1.47 -0.91
CA VAL A 89 -8.30 2.75 -1.00
C VAL A 89 -7.70 3.77 -0.04
N GLY A 90 -7.85 5.06 -0.35
CA GLY A 90 -7.52 6.16 0.53
C GLY A 90 -8.67 6.52 1.47
N ALA A 91 -8.35 7.04 2.65
CA ALA A 91 -9.31 7.60 3.59
C ALA A 91 -8.68 8.75 4.37
N SER A 92 -9.44 9.83 4.57
CA SER A 92 -9.01 10.99 5.35
C SER A 92 -10.21 11.69 5.97
N GLY A 93 -10.16 11.95 7.26
CA GLY A 93 -11.17 12.67 8.03
C GLY A 93 -10.80 12.73 9.50
N ASP A 94 -11.37 13.70 10.21
CA ASP A 94 -11.22 13.81 11.65
C ASP A 94 -12.11 12.76 12.33
N ILE A 95 -11.70 12.26 13.50
CA ILE A 95 -12.33 11.07 14.13
C ILE A 95 -13.79 11.29 14.52
N ASP A 96 -14.19 12.53 14.75
CA ASP A 96 -15.53 12.91 15.16
C ASP A 96 -16.48 13.21 13.98
N THR A 97 -15.96 13.35 12.76
CA THR A 97 -16.73 13.68 11.55
C THR A 97 -16.67 12.58 10.47
N PHE A 98 -15.61 11.80 10.44
CA PHE A 98 -15.46 10.68 9.50
C PHE A 98 -16.39 9.51 9.89
N SER A 99 -17.26 9.06 8.96
CA SER A 99 -18.27 8.05 9.28
C SER A 99 -17.66 6.71 9.70
N ILE A 100 -18.35 6.00 10.60
CA ILE A 100 -17.93 4.64 11.03
C ILE A 100 -18.01 3.66 9.85
N GLU A 101 -18.99 3.83 8.97
CA GLU A 101 -19.18 3.03 7.76
C GLU A 101 -17.98 3.17 6.82
N ASP A 102 -17.47 4.39 6.62
CA ASP A 102 -16.27 4.64 5.80
C ASP A 102 -14.99 4.15 6.47
N PHE A 103 -14.95 4.21 7.81
CA PHE A 103 -13.87 3.62 8.58
C PHE A 103 -13.82 2.11 8.37
N GLN A 104 -14.95 1.42 8.55
CA GLN A 104 -15.06 -0.03 8.36
C GLN A 104 -14.73 -0.42 6.92
N TRP A 105 -15.32 0.26 5.93
CA TRP A 105 -15.03 0.05 4.51
C TRP A 105 -13.53 0.14 4.21
N THR A 106 -12.83 1.11 4.80
CA THR A 106 -11.38 1.28 4.63
C THR A 106 -10.61 0.09 5.19
N VAL A 107 -10.99 -0.40 6.38
CA VAL A 107 -10.36 -1.55 7.02
C VAL A 107 -10.67 -2.84 6.25
N ASP A 108 -11.90 -3.03 5.80
CA ASP A 108 -12.33 -4.21 5.06
C ASP A 108 -11.55 -4.36 3.74
N ILE A 109 -11.34 -3.26 3.01
CA ILE A 109 -10.57 -3.29 1.77
C ILE A 109 -9.07 -3.38 2.06
N ASN A 110 -8.51 -2.45 2.85
CA ASN A 110 -7.06 -2.30 2.97
C ASN A 110 -6.38 -3.37 3.82
N LEU A 111 -7.11 -4.04 4.69
CA LEU A 111 -6.58 -5.05 5.60
C LEU A 111 -7.27 -6.40 5.40
N MET A 112 -8.59 -6.48 5.61
CA MET A 112 -9.29 -7.76 5.59
C MET A 112 -9.29 -8.40 4.19
N GLY A 113 -9.33 -7.62 3.11
CA GLY A 113 -9.18 -8.14 1.76
C GLY A 113 -7.86 -8.88 1.55
N ALA A 114 -6.75 -8.34 2.05
CA ALA A 114 -5.46 -9.01 2.00
C ALA A 114 -5.37 -10.23 2.94
N VAL A 115 -5.99 -10.16 4.12
CA VAL A 115 -6.10 -11.32 5.02
C VAL A 115 -6.81 -12.48 4.33
N LYS A 116 -7.93 -12.22 3.64
CA LYS A 116 -8.66 -13.23 2.86
C LYS A 116 -7.80 -13.80 1.74
N GLY A 117 -7.10 -12.95 0.98
CA GLY A 117 -6.15 -13.38 -0.06
C GLY A 117 -5.04 -14.28 0.49
N CYS A 118 -4.44 -13.91 1.61
CA CYS A 118 -3.44 -14.75 2.29
C CYS A 118 -4.05 -16.08 2.73
N HIS A 119 -5.25 -16.08 3.33
CA HIS A 119 -5.91 -17.29 3.81
C HIS A 119 -6.08 -18.36 2.73
N VAL A 120 -6.45 -17.95 1.52
CA VAL A 120 -6.71 -18.91 0.42
C VAL A 120 -5.48 -19.21 -0.43
N CYS A 121 -4.51 -18.27 -0.55
CA CYS A 121 -3.34 -18.45 -1.42
C CYS A 121 -2.12 -19.02 -0.70
N VAL A 122 -1.99 -18.88 0.62
CA VAL A 122 -0.84 -19.37 1.39
C VAL A 122 -0.59 -20.89 1.19
N PRO A 123 -1.59 -21.76 1.11
CA PRO A 123 -1.34 -23.18 0.79
C PRO A 123 -0.50 -23.37 -0.50
N LEU A 124 -0.87 -22.68 -1.59
CA LEU A 124 -0.13 -22.74 -2.87
C LEU A 124 1.28 -22.14 -2.75
N LEU A 125 1.43 -21.06 -1.96
CA LEU A 125 2.74 -20.46 -1.72
C LEU A 125 3.66 -21.34 -0.88
N LYS A 126 3.12 -22.14 0.04
CA LYS A 126 3.90 -23.15 0.80
C LYS A 126 4.45 -24.24 -0.11
N GLU A 127 3.65 -24.73 -1.06
CA GLU A 127 4.07 -25.74 -2.04
C GLU A 127 5.19 -25.22 -2.95
N SER A 128 5.08 -23.98 -3.42
CA SER A 128 6.07 -23.37 -4.31
C SER A 128 7.28 -22.76 -3.59
N LYS A 129 7.27 -22.66 -2.24
CA LYS A 129 8.20 -21.86 -1.44
C LYS A 129 8.30 -20.43 -1.98
N GLY A 130 7.13 -19.84 -2.22
CA GLY A 130 6.93 -18.66 -3.02
C GLY A 130 7.15 -17.33 -2.29
N LEU A 131 6.57 -16.26 -2.84
CA LEU A 131 6.65 -14.88 -2.32
C LEU A 131 5.28 -14.41 -1.88
N LEU A 132 5.18 -13.83 -0.69
CA LEU A 132 4.03 -13.08 -0.23
C LEU A 132 4.42 -11.60 -0.03
N ILE A 133 3.74 -10.71 -0.74
CA ILE A 133 4.05 -9.29 -0.74
C ILE A 133 2.78 -8.51 -0.39
N ASN A 134 2.78 -7.82 0.73
CA ASN A 134 1.67 -7.00 1.19
C ASN A 134 2.00 -5.51 1.04
N VAL A 135 1.16 -4.76 0.35
CA VAL A 135 1.36 -3.31 0.15
C VAL A 135 0.67 -2.53 1.28
N ALA A 136 1.49 -2.08 2.22
CA ALA A 136 1.10 -1.16 3.29
C ALA A 136 1.26 0.31 2.83
N SER A 137 1.90 1.14 3.62
CA SER A 137 2.22 2.56 3.36
C SER A 137 3.17 3.08 4.45
N MET A 138 3.87 4.17 4.18
CA MET A 138 4.52 4.96 5.24
C MET A 138 3.52 5.44 6.30
N ALA A 139 2.23 5.59 5.96
CA ALA A 139 1.16 5.89 6.92
C ALA A 139 0.97 4.78 7.97
N GLY A 140 1.26 3.53 7.63
CA GLY A 140 1.30 2.41 8.59
C GLY A 140 2.46 2.48 9.58
N LEU A 141 3.48 3.27 9.28
CA LEU A 141 4.65 3.46 10.12
C LEU A 141 4.64 4.81 10.86
N LEU A 142 4.12 5.89 10.24
CA LEU A 142 4.23 7.27 10.76
C LEU A 142 2.93 7.82 11.37
N HIS A 143 1.75 7.27 11.02
CA HIS A 143 0.44 7.61 11.59
C HIS A 143 0.11 9.12 11.57
N MET A 144 -0.21 9.66 10.41
CA MET A 144 -0.53 11.09 10.27
C MET A 144 -1.92 11.41 10.84
N GLY A 145 -2.11 12.63 11.33
CA GLY A 145 -3.42 13.13 11.79
C GLY A 145 -4.47 13.15 10.67
N SER A 146 -5.75 13.11 11.03
CA SER A 146 -6.91 13.10 10.11
C SER A 146 -6.89 11.96 9.08
N MET A 147 -6.22 10.83 9.41
CA MET A 147 -6.12 9.63 8.57
C MET A 147 -6.29 8.35 9.39
N SER A 148 -7.09 8.38 10.45
CA SER A 148 -7.16 7.28 11.44
C SER A 148 -7.51 5.93 10.81
N ALA A 149 -8.54 5.85 9.96
CA ALA A 149 -8.93 4.61 9.28
C ALA A 149 -7.81 4.07 8.39
N TYR A 150 -7.19 4.94 7.60
CA TYR A 150 -6.08 4.56 6.73
C TYR A 150 -4.85 4.13 7.53
N ASN A 151 -4.47 4.88 8.58
CA ASN A 151 -3.35 4.54 9.45
C ASN A 151 -3.56 3.18 10.12
N VAL A 152 -4.75 2.92 10.69
CA VAL A 152 -5.10 1.64 11.33
C VAL A 152 -4.99 0.50 10.33
N SER A 153 -5.60 0.63 9.15
CA SER A 153 -5.57 -0.41 8.13
C SER A 153 -4.14 -0.71 7.65
N LYS A 154 -3.30 0.32 7.44
CA LYS A 154 -1.93 0.14 6.96
C LYS A 154 -0.95 -0.26 8.07
N ALA A 155 -1.18 0.15 9.33
CA ALA A 155 -0.43 -0.36 10.48
C ALA A 155 -0.79 -1.82 10.78
N GLY A 156 -2.08 -2.19 10.67
CA GLY A 156 -2.54 -3.57 10.75
C GLY A 156 -1.88 -4.45 9.68
N MET A 157 -1.73 -3.94 8.45
CA MET A 157 -1.03 -4.65 7.37
C MET A 157 0.46 -4.88 7.69
N VAL A 158 1.14 -3.91 8.31
CA VAL A 158 2.54 -4.09 8.76
C VAL A 158 2.61 -5.17 9.82
N ALA A 159 1.80 -5.08 10.88
CA ALA A 159 1.77 -6.06 11.96
C ALA A 159 1.40 -7.47 11.47
N PHE A 160 0.41 -7.58 10.59
CA PHE A 160 0.01 -8.83 9.95
C PHE A 160 1.16 -9.47 9.18
N SER A 161 1.87 -8.67 8.37
CA SER A 161 3.00 -9.17 7.59
C SER A 161 4.19 -9.59 8.46
N GLU A 162 4.44 -8.88 9.57
CA GLU A 162 5.47 -9.25 10.56
C GLU A 162 5.13 -10.59 11.24
N GLY A 163 3.86 -10.83 11.58
CA GLY A 163 3.41 -12.12 12.10
C GLY A 163 3.59 -13.26 11.08
N LEU A 164 3.16 -13.03 9.85
CA LEU A 164 3.29 -14.01 8.76
C LEU A 164 4.74 -14.34 8.42
N LEU A 165 5.69 -13.41 8.61
CA LEU A 165 7.12 -13.70 8.40
C LEU A 165 7.58 -14.89 9.26
N SER A 166 7.24 -14.88 10.54
CA SER A 166 7.60 -15.96 11.46
C SER A 166 6.80 -17.23 11.22
N GLU A 167 5.51 -17.11 10.86
CA GLU A 167 4.62 -18.24 10.62
C GLU A 167 5.00 -19.00 9.35
N LEU A 168 5.47 -18.32 8.30
CA LEU A 168 5.69 -18.90 6.98
C LEU A 168 7.18 -19.23 6.68
N ASP A 169 8.11 -18.73 7.49
CA ASP A 169 9.54 -19.03 7.36
C ASP A 169 9.86 -20.54 7.36
N PRO A 170 9.25 -21.39 8.23
CA PRO A 170 9.48 -22.83 8.22
C PRO A 170 9.10 -23.54 6.90
N TYR A 171 8.24 -22.89 6.10
CA TYR A 171 7.80 -23.41 4.79
C TYR A 171 8.62 -22.84 3.63
N GLY A 172 9.60 -21.97 3.90
CA GLY A 172 10.43 -21.34 2.89
C GLY A 172 9.72 -20.22 2.10
N VAL A 173 8.56 -19.76 2.56
CA VAL A 173 7.83 -18.63 1.94
C VAL A 173 8.45 -17.32 2.39
N LYS A 174 8.86 -16.48 1.44
CA LYS A 174 9.41 -15.16 1.73
C LYS A 174 8.27 -14.15 1.87
N VAL A 175 8.22 -13.43 2.99
CA VAL A 175 7.20 -12.42 3.26
C VAL A 175 7.82 -11.02 3.22
N SER A 176 7.23 -10.12 2.43
CA SER A 176 7.62 -8.71 2.34
C SER A 176 6.43 -7.80 2.62
N VAL A 177 6.64 -6.76 3.44
CA VAL A 177 5.72 -5.64 3.57
C VAL A 177 6.32 -4.42 2.87
N VAL A 178 5.57 -3.85 1.93
CA VAL A 178 5.98 -2.67 1.17
C VAL A 178 5.34 -1.44 1.80
N CYS A 179 6.16 -0.47 2.17
CA CYS A 179 5.72 0.81 2.74
C CYS A 179 6.11 1.96 1.80
N PRO A 180 5.32 2.22 0.75
CA PRO A 180 5.59 3.33 -0.16
C PRO A 180 5.39 4.67 0.54
N THR A 181 6.19 5.67 0.13
CA THR A 181 5.89 7.09 0.40
C THR A 181 4.86 7.62 -0.60
N PHE A 182 4.58 8.92 -0.57
CA PHE A 182 3.75 9.54 -1.60
C PHE A 182 4.40 9.39 -2.98
N PHE A 183 3.64 8.90 -3.95
CA PHE A 183 4.05 8.75 -5.35
C PHE A 183 2.84 9.03 -6.26
N GLN A 184 3.07 9.23 -7.54
CA GLN A 184 2.00 9.47 -8.51
C GLN A 184 1.08 8.25 -8.61
N SER A 185 -0.16 8.37 -8.12
CA SER A 185 -1.15 7.29 -8.12
C SER A 185 -2.58 7.84 -8.19
N ASN A 186 -3.51 6.97 -8.57
CA ASN A 186 -4.95 7.28 -8.60
C ASN A 186 -5.63 7.11 -7.24
N LEU A 187 -4.87 6.89 -6.15
CA LEU A 187 -5.44 6.66 -4.81
C LEU A 187 -6.32 7.82 -4.35
N ALA A 188 -5.92 9.06 -4.70
CA ALA A 188 -6.67 10.27 -4.36
C ALA A 188 -8.06 10.36 -5.04
N THR A 189 -8.24 9.75 -6.22
CA THR A 189 -9.51 9.83 -6.97
C THR A 189 -10.63 8.98 -6.37
N ARG A 190 -10.27 7.95 -5.61
CA ARG A 190 -11.19 7.01 -4.95
C ARG A 190 -11.17 7.14 -3.42
N MET A 191 -10.59 8.22 -2.93
CA MET A 191 -10.50 8.46 -1.49
C MET A 191 -11.85 8.91 -0.94
N ARG A 192 -12.26 8.29 0.19
CA ARG A 192 -13.38 8.80 0.99
C ARG A 192 -12.87 9.81 2.01
N SER A 193 -13.57 10.93 2.13
CA SER A 193 -13.19 12.00 3.07
C SER A 193 -14.38 12.85 3.43
N ASP A 194 -14.42 13.34 4.67
CA ASP A 194 -15.30 14.39 5.16
C ASP A 194 -14.84 15.78 4.74
N ASN A 195 -13.61 15.94 4.26
CA ASN A 195 -13.05 17.19 3.76
C ASN A 195 -13.13 17.22 2.21
N PRO A 196 -13.92 18.15 1.61
CA PRO A 196 -14.07 18.25 0.16
C PRO A 196 -12.76 18.56 -0.59
N ASP A 197 -11.77 19.14 0.08
CA ASP A 197 -10.46 19.46 -0.52
C ASP A 197 -9.41 18.34 -0.33
N ALA A 198 -9.72 17.29 0.42
CA ALA A 198 -8.78 16.22 0.73
C ALA A 198 -8.20 15.56 -0.53
N ALA A 199 -9.03 15.28 -1.53
CA ALA A 199 -8.59 14.69 -2.79
C ALA A 199 -7.61 15.61 -3.55
N LYS A 200 -7.86 16.93 -3.55
CA LYS A 200 -6.96 17.92 -4.18
C LYS A 200 -5.62 18.01 -3.43
N ILE A 201 -5.66 17.98 -2.09
CA ILE A 201 -4.47 18.01 -1.25
C ILE A 201 -3.64 16.74 -1.48
N ALA A 202 -4.28 15.58 -1.46
CA ALA A 202 -3.63 14.30 -1.74
C ALA A 202 -3.01 14.29 -3.14
N ALA A 203 -3.74 14.71 -4.17
CA ALA A 203 -3.24 14.79 -5.55
C ALA A 203 -2.00 15.69 -5.66
N ARG A 204 -1.97 16.85 -4.99
CA ARG A 204 -0.79 17.74 -4.96
C ARG A 204 0.41 17.09 -4.27
N LEU A 205 0.19 16.39 -3.14
CA LEU A 205 1.25 15.67 -2.44
C LEU A 205 1.84 14.55 -3.31
N HIS A 206 1.00 13.84 -4.05
CA HIS A 206 1.41 12.77 -4.95
C HIS A 206 2.18 13.31 -6.17
N ALA A 207 1.70 14.38 -6.79
CA ALA A 207 2.34 14.97 -7.98
C ALA A 207 3.71 15.61 -7.68
N GLY A 208 3.89 16.17 -6.47
CA GLY A 208 5.09 16.90 -6.08
C GLY A 208 6.33 16.04 -5.76
N THR A 209 6.22 14.71 -5.81
CA THR A 209 7.31 13.83 -5.36
C THR A 209 8.31 13.46 -6.45
N GLY A 210 7.93 13.47 -7.72
CA GLY A 210 8.71 12.92 -8.83
C GLY A 210 8.94 11.41 -8.78
N ILE A 211 8.28 10.70 -7.83
CA ILE A 211 8.37 9.25 -7.68
C ILE A 211 7.23 8.61 -8.47
N THR A 212 7.57 7.69 -9.38
CA THR A 212 6.59 7.01 -10.23
C THR A 212 6.26 5.61 -9.70
N ALA A 213 5.12 5.07 -10.12
CA ALA A 213 4.71 3.70 -9.79
C ALA A 213 5.72 2.66 -10.32
N GLU A 214 6.31 2.89 -11.49
CA GLU A 214 7.30 2.03 -12.12
C GLU A 214 8.60 1.95 -11.30
N SER A 215 9.04 3.10 -10.74
CA SER A 215 10.21 3.13 -9.87
C SER A 215 9.99 2.33 -8.59
N ILE A 216 8.78 2.41 -8.02
CA ILE A 216 8.38 1.61 -6.85
C ILE A 216 8.29 0.12 -7.22
N ALA A 217 7.67 -0.22 -8.34
CA ALA A 217 7.54 -1.60 -8.80
C ALA A 217 8.92 -2.26 -9.00
N THR A 218 9.89 -1.52 -9.54
CA THR A 218 11.28 -1.99 -9.69
C THR A 218 11.93 -2.28 -8.34
N ILE A 219 11.76 -1.40 -7.36
CA ILE A 219 12.28 -1.62 -5.99
C ILE A 219 11.63 -2.84 -5.35
N VAL A 220 10.30 -2.96 -5.46
CA VAL A 220 9.54 -4.09 -4.91
C VAL A 220 10.01 -5.41 -5.52
N TYR A 221 10.14 -5.48 -6.85
CA TYR A 221 10.62 -6.66 -7.54
C TYR A 221 12.02 -7.08 -7.06
N ASN A 222 12.96 -6.16 -7.01
CA ASN A 222 14.34 -6.46 -6.63
C ASN A 222 14.47 -6.87 -5.16
N ASP A 223 13.85 -6.11 -4.25
CA ASP A 223 13.98 -6.29 -2.81
C ASP A 223 13.23 -7.53 -2.30
N SER A 224 12.03 -7.82 -2.83
CA SER A 224 11.24 -8.98 -2.39
C SER A 224 11.88 -10.31 -2.79
N ARG A 225 12.51 -10.40 -3.95
CA ARG A 225 13.18 -11.61 -4.43
C ARG A 225 14.35 -12.06 -3.54
N ILE A 226 15.06 -11.11 -2.94
CA ILE A 226 16.14 -11.42 -1.99
C ILE A 226 15.62 -11.67 -0.57
N GLY A 227 14.29 -11.61 -0.35
CA GLY A 227 13.65 -11.85 0.94
C GLY A 227 13.73 -10.67 1.91
N LYS A 228 13.87 -9.44 1.42
CA LYS A 228 13.82 -8.25 2.28
C LYS A 228 12.41 -8.07 2.83
N HIS A 229 12.27 -8.16 4.16
CA HIS A 229 10.98 -8.12 4.81
C HIS A 229 10.31 -6.75 4.72
N CYS A 230 10.98 -5.68 5.15
CA CYS A 230 10.41 -4.32 5.11
C CYS A 230 11.02 -3.50 3.97
N ILE A 231 10.19 -3.16 2.97
CA ILE A 231 10.59 -2.44 1.76
C ILE A 231 10.07 -1.01 1.85
N LEU A 232 10.94 -0.08 2.21
CA LEU A 232 10.62 1.36 2.22
C LEU A 232 10.79 1.92 0.81
N ALA A 233 9.75 1.80 -0.01
CA ALA A 233 9.81 2.12 -1.43
C ALA A 233 9.61 3.61 -1.70
N GLY A 234 10.48 4.21 -2.53
CA GLY A 234 10.43 5.63 -2.89
C GLY A 234 10.73 6.59 -1.73
N THR A 235 11.16 6.11 -0.56
CA THR A 235 11.39 6.96 0.61
C THR A 235 12.62 7.84 0.45
N ARG A 236 12.46 9.12 0.81
CA ARG A 236 13.56 10.07 0.93
C ARG A 236 14.35 9.83 2.22
N PHE A 237 15.53 10.43 2.33
CA PHE A 237 16.31 10.38 3.56
C PHE A 237 15.54 10.90 4.78
N SER A 238 14.76 11.98 4.60
CA SER A 238 13.87 12.54 5.65
C SER A 238 12.87 11.53 6.17
N ASP A 239 12.21 10.77 5.30
CA ASP A 239 11.17 9.80 5.68
C ASP A 239 11.76 8.69 6.55
N ARG A 240 12.92 8.18 6.16
CA ARG A 240 13.68 7.17 6.94
C ARG A 240 14.14 7.70 8.28
N THR A 241 14.55 8.97 8.33
CA THR A 241 14.97 9.63 9.58
C THR A 241 13.80 9.80 10.52
N ILE A 242 12.64 10.25 10.04
CA ILE A 242 11.41 10.39 10.85
C ILE A 242 10.94 9.01 11.36
N TRP A 243 10.99 7.98 10.53
CA TRP A 243 10.65 6.62 10.94
C TRP A 243 11.59 6.10 12.03
N ARG A 244 12.91 6.32 11.90
CA ARG A 244 13.90 5.98 12.94
C ARG A 244 13.66 6.77 14.22
N LEU A 245 13.35 8.08 14.12
CA LEU A 245 13.00 8.91 15.26
C LEU A 245 11.81 8.31 16.02
N LYS A 246 10.73 7.93 15.31
CA LYS A 246 9.58 7.27 15.93
C LYS A 246 9.97 5.96 16.63
N ARG A 247 10.84 5.15 16.02
CA ARG A 247 11.24 3.85 16.55
C ARG A 247 12.11 3.94 17.79
N PHE A 248 13.06 4.86 17.81
CA PHE A 248 14.06 4.95 18.88
C PHE A 248 13.78 6.05 19.90
N LEU A 249 13.03 7.09 19.54
CA LEU A 249 12.70 8.24 20.39
C LEU A 249 11.20 8.58 20.26
N PRO A 250 10.28 7.67 20.65
CA PRO A 250 8.85 7.82 20.40
C PRO A 250 8.26 9.08 21.05
N ALA A 251 8.71 9.47 22.25
CA ALA A 251 8.23 10.68 22.92
C ALA A 251 8.57 11.95 22.13
N SER A 252 9.78 12.04 21.55
CA SER A 252 10.21 13.16 20.71
C SER A 252 9.39 13.22 19.40
N TYR A 253 9.16 12.06 18.80
CA TYR A 253 8.31 11.97 17.61
C TYR A 253 6.87 12.44 17.90
N LEU A 254 6.25 11.98 18.98
CA LEU A 254 4.89 12.38 19.36
C LEU A 254 4.80 13.87 19.69
N SER A 255 5.82 14.44 20.34
CA SER A 255 5.91 15.88 20.59
C SER A 255 5.97 16.68 19.28
N MET A 256 6.79 16.23 18.34
CA MET A 256 6.87 16.82 17.00
C MET A 256 5.52 16.76 16.26
N MET A 257 4.82 15.62 16.32
CA MET A 257 3.50 15.44 15.70
C MET A 257 2.46 16.38 16.30
N LYS A 258 2.42 16.51 17.63
CA LYS A 258 1.53 17.46 18.32
C LYS A 258 1.83 18.90 17.93
N SER A 259 3.10 19.30 17.84
CA SER A 259 3.49 20.65 17.40
C SER A 259 3.05 20.93 15.96
N ASN A 260 3.25 19.95 15.06
CA ASN A 260 2.82 20.06 13.67
C ASN A 260 1.30 20.17 13.54
N ALA A 261 0.53 19.38 14.30
CA ALA A 261 -0.93 19.46 14.30
C ALA A 261 -1.41 20.83 14.78
N ARG A 262 -0.82 21.38 15.85
CA ARG A 262 -1.15 22.72 16.35
C ARG A 262 -0.93 23.83 15.29
N ILE A 263 0.13 23.70 14.50
CA ILE A 263 0.42 24.63 13.40
C ILE A 263 -0.62 24.48 12.28
N GLN A 264 -0.92 23.24 11.91
CA GLN A 264 -1.85 22.94 10.83
C GLN A 264 -3.29 23.37 11.15
N PHE A 265 -3.70 23.24 12.41
CA PHE A 265 -5.04 23.59 12.89
C PHE A 265 -5.10 24.92 13.64
N ALA A 266 -4.06 25.76 13.56
CA ALA A 266 -4.01 27.07 14.22
C ALA A 266 -5.15 28.02 13.79
N ASP A 267 -5.66 27.86 12.55
CA ASP A 267 -6.79 28.63 12.05
C ASP A 267 -8.14 28.15 12.63
N LYS A 268 -8.24 26.87 13.00
CA LYS A 268 -9.42 26.31 13.68
C LYS A 268 -9.47 26.67 15.18
N ASN A 269 -8.33 26.98 15.81
CA ASN A 269 -8.25 27.35 17.22
C ASN A 269 -7.23 28.48 17.46
N PRO A 270 -7.70 29.74 17.57
CA PRO A 270 -6.84 30.93 17.73
C PRO A 270 -5.90 30.89 18.94
N SER A 271 -6.24 30.13 20.00
CA SER A 271 -5.38 30.03 21.19
C SER A 271 -4.01 29.38 20.91
N TYR A 272 -3.85 28.73 19.77
CA TYR A 272 -2.58 28.17 19.33
C TYR A 272 -1.69 29.15 18.55
N ARG A 273 -2.23 30.34 18.16
CA ARG A 273 -1.45 31.37 17.45
C ARG A 273 -0.40 32.05 18.33
N GLU A 274 -0.59 32.07 19.64
CA GLU A 274 0.23 32.87 20.58
C GLU A 274 1.46 32.13 21.16
N ARG A 275 1.60 30.84 20.93
CA ARG A 275 2.72 30.07 21.50
C ARG A 275 3.97 30.02 20.61
N GLY A 276 4.59 31.19 20.42
CA GLY A 276 6.03 31.31 20.61
C GLY A 276 6.97 31.19 19.45
N ILE A 277 8.08 31.79 19.71
CA ILE A 277 9.34 31.88 18.99
C ILE A 277 9.86 30.50 18.52
N PHE A 278 9.65 29.43 19.30
CA PHE A 278 10.10 28.08 18.99
C PHE A 278 9.39 27.49 17.75
N GLU A 279 8.12 27.77 17.55
CA GLU A 279 7.35 27.34 16.37
C GLU A 279 7.76 28.10 15.10
N ARG A 280 8.19 29.37 15.22
CA ARG A 280 8.76 30.14 14.09
C ARG A 280 10.11 29.60 13.65
N VAL A 281 10.94 29.16 14.58
CA VAL A 281 12.23 28.52 14.28
C VAL A 281 12.02 27.18 13.58
N LEU A 282 11.06 26.36 14.02
CA LEU A 282 10.70 25.11 13.36
C LEU A 282 10.14 25.30 11.94
N ARG A 283 9.34 26.37 11.71
CA ARG A 283 8.88 26.73 10.34
C ARG A 283 10.05 27.13 9.44
N SER A 284 11.02 27.87 9.96
CA SER A 284 12.23 28.27 9.23
C SER A 284 13.10 27.08 8.85
N ILE A 285 13.22 26.11 9.73
CA ILE A 285 13.96 24.86 9.48
C ILE A 285 13.20 24.01 8.45
N ARG A 286 11.87 23.93 8.54
CA ARG A 286 11.04 23.19 7.58
C ARG A 286 11.08 23.78 6.17
N ALA A 287 11.06 25.11 6.03
CA ALA A 287 11.17 25.79 4.74
C ALA A 287 12.53 25.60 4.05
N ARG A 288 13.54 25.17 4.79
CA ARG A 288 14.91 24.87 4.27
C ARG A 288 15.17 23.40 4.00
N ILE A 289 14.24 22.50 4.43
CA ILE A 289 14.37 21.03 4.27
C ILE A 289 13.38 20.49 3.23
N LEU A 290 12.34 21.24 2.90
CA LEU A 290 11.41 21.01 1.78
C LEU A 290 11.80 21.85 0.58
#